data_9692cbc22ad15da5ca01dde79e62e1e7
#
_entry.id   9692cbc22ad15da5ca01dde79e62e1e7
#
_cell.length_a   1.000
_cell.length_b   1.000
_cell.length_c   1.000
_cell.angle_alpha   90.00
_cell.angle_beta   90.00
_cell.angle_gamma   90.00
#
_symmetry.space_group_name_H-M   'P 1'
#
loop_
_entity.id
_entity.type
_entity.pdbx_description
1 polymer ?
#
loop_
_entity_poly.entity_id
_entity_poly.type
_entity_poly.pdbx_seq_one_letter_code
_entity_poly.pdbx_strand_id
1 'polypeptide(L)'
;MRYIFDIETRGFLDGLNGPDDLYIITAIDIDSGERFDAKPDECEALARKLYDADLLIGHNIFSFDLPALQKTLGWWDRLEDPRDVDTMINTSVIWSHLKEQDFKAIEGNPEY
;
A
#
# COMPACT_ATOMS: atom_id res chain seq x y z
N MET A 1 -10.85 9.35 8.53
CA MET A 1 -10.82 7.88 8.62
C MET A 1 -9.44 7.38 8.22
N ARG A 2 -9.06 6.21 8.70
CA ARG A 2 -7.73 5.63 8.48
C ARG A 2 -7.90 4.24 7.90
N TYR A 3 -7.21 3.93 6.81
CA TYR A 3 -7.36 2.65 6.12
C TYR A 3 -6.04 1.95 5.89
N ILE A 4 -6.05 0.61 6.03
CA ILE A 4 -5.06 -0.27 5.42
C ILE A 4 -5.66 -0.71 4.10
N PHE A 5 -4.90 -0.64 3.01
CA PHE A 5 -5.44 -1.02 1.71
C PHE A 5 -4.42 -1.73 0.84
N ASP A 6 -4.94 -2.44 -0.15
CA ASP A 6 -4.18 -3.13 -1.18
C ASP A 6 -4.97 -3.08 -2.47
N ILE A 7 -4.27 -3.01 -3.60
CA ILE A 7 -4.92 -3.04 -4.91
C ILE A 7 -4.36 -4.16 -5.77
N GLU A 8 -5.19 -4.64 -6.69
CA GLU A 8 -4.77 -5.52 -7.76
C GLU A 8 -5.11 -4.89 -9.10
N THR A 9 -4.21 -4.98 -10.04
CA THR A 9 -4.34 -4.39 -11.38
C THR A 9 -4.24 -5.46 -12.46
N ARG A 10 -4.73 -5.10 -13.65
CA ARG A 10 -4.58 -5.94 -14.83
C ARG A 10 -3.24 -5.63 -15.50
N GLY A 11 -2.19 -6.29 -15.05
CA GLY A 11 -0.85 -6.14 -15.61
C GLY A 11 0.08 -5.31 -14.75
N PHE A 12 1.24 -5.04 -15.30
CA PHE A 12 2.30 -4.30 -14.63
C PHE A 12 2.08 -2.80 -14.74
N LEU A 13 2.73 -2.06 -13.85
CA LEU A 13 2.58 -0.61 -13.73
C LEU A 13 2.74 0.12 -15.08
N ASP A 14 3.69 -0.30 -15.90
CA ASP A 14 3.96 0.32 -17.20
C ASP A 14 2.80 0.19 -18.20
N GLY A 15 1.97 -0.82 -18.04
CA GLY A 15 0.86 -1.10 -18.96
C GLY A 15 -0.49 -0.54 -18.53
N LEU A 16 -0.56 0.13 -17.39
CA LEU A 16 -1.83 0.65 -16.88
C LEU A 16 -2.22 1.94 -17.60
N ASN A 17 -3.44 2.00 -18.11
CA ASN A 17 -3.91 3.10 -18.95
C ASN A 17 -5.19 3.77 -18.46
N GLY A 18 -6.05 3.05 -17.79
CA GLY A 18 -7.36 3.59 -17.40
C GLY A 18 -8.06 2.77 -16.34
N PRO A 19 -9.30 3.17 -15.98
CA PRO A 19 -10.04 2.55 -14.86
C PRO A 19 -10.29 1.05 -15.03
N ASP A 20 -10.34 0.56 -16.27
CA ASP A 20 -10.55 -0.86 -16.55
C ASP A 20 -9.37 -1.73 -16.10
N ASP A 21 -8.20 -1.14 -15.93
CA ASP A 21 -7.01 -1.85 -15.48
C ASP A 21 -6.95 -1.99 -13.95
N LEU A 22 -7.81 -1.30 -13.24
CA LEU A 22 -7.95 -1.41 -11.79
C LEU A 22 -8.95 -2.53 -11.49
N TYR A 23 -8.45 -3.62 -10.91
CA TYR A 23 -9.23 -4.86 -10.82
C TYR A 23 -9.90 -5.05 -9.48
N ILE A 24 -9.15 -4.92 -8.38
CA ILE A 24 -9.66 -5.09 -7.02
C ILE A 24 -9.02 -4.04 -6.12
N ILE A 25 -9.81 -3.47 -5.23
CA ILE A 25 -9.31 -2.74 -4.07
C ILE A 25 -9.87 -3.40 -2.82
N THR A 26 -8.99 -3.74 -1.89
CA THR A 26 -9.37 -4.17 -0.55
C THR A 26 -8.93 -3.11 0.44
N ALA A 27 -9.80 -2.71 1.34
CA ALA A 27 -9.48 -1.74 2.38
C ALA A 27 -10.10 -2.16 3.71
N ILE A 28 -9.42 -1.84 4.79
CA ILE A 28 -9.91 -2.06 6.15
C ILE A 28 -9.84 -0.74 6.90
N ASP A 29 -10.96 -0.31 7.45
CA ASP A 29 -11.00 0.81 8.37
C ASP A 29 -10.34 0.39 9.68
N ILE A 30 -9.24 1.04 10.04
CA ILE A 30 -8.45 0.67 11.21
C ILE A 30 -9.25 0.87 12.49
N ASP A 31 -10.09 1.88 12.53
CA ASP A 31 -10.83 2.24 13.75
C ASP A 31 -12.02 1.34 14.01
N SER A 32 -12.76 0.96 12.97
CA SER A 32 -13.95 0.11 13.09
C SER A 32 -13.69 -1.36 12.80
N GLY A 33 -12.62 -1.67 12.08
CA GLY A 33 -12.36 -3.01 11.58
C GLY A 33 -13.21 -3.39 10.36
N GLU A 34 -14.02 -2.48 9.85
CA GLU A 34 -14.86 -2.75 8.69
C GLU A 34 -14.02 -2.98 7.44
N ARG A 35 -14.33 -4.05 6.71
CA ARG A 35 -13.64 -4.42 5.48
C ARG A 35 -14.45 -4.06 4.26
N PHE A 36 -13.77 -3.50 3.27
CA PHE A 36 -14.33 -3.15 1.96
C PHE A 36 -13.58 -3.91 0.88
N ASP A 37 -14.30 -4.67 0.07
CA ASP A 37 -13.75 -5.38 -1.09
C ASP A 37 -14.47 -4.85 -2.33
N ALA A 38 -13.77 -4.05 -3.13
CA ALA A 38 -14.34 -3.44 -4.32
C ALA A 38 -14.03 -4.31 -5.55
N LYS A 39 -15.07 -4.67 -6.28
CA LYS A 39 -14.99 -5.28 -7.60
C LYS A 39 -14.60 -4.21 -8.64
N PRO A 40 -14.25 -4.60 -9.88
CA PRO A 40 -13.79 -3.62 -10.88
C PRO A 40 -14.69 -2.40 -11.05
N ASP A 41 -16.01 -2.59 -11.06
CA ASP A 41 -16.97 -1.50 -11.22
C ASP A 41 -17.19 -0.68 -9.94
N GLU A 42 -16.67 -1.14 -8.82
CA GLU A 42 -16.78 -0.47 -7.52
C GLU A 42 -15.47 0.20 -7.08
N CYS A 43 -14.37 -0.07 -7.79
CA CYS A 43 -13.04 0.40 -7.38
C CYS A 43 -12.95 1.92 -7.33
N GLU A 44 -13.52 2.63 -8.28
CA GLU A 44 -13.45 4.08 -8.29
C GLU A 44 -14.15 4.70 -7.07
N ALA A 45 -15.31 4.18 -6.69
CA ALA A 45 -16.02 4.68 -5.53
C ALA A 45 -15.22 4.45 -4.23
N LEU A 46 -14.60 3.28 -4.09
CA LEU A 46 -13.74 3.02 -2.94
C LEU A 46 -12.48 3.88 -2.97
N ALA A 47 -11.89 4.09 -4.15
CA ALA A 47 -10.73 4.95 -4.31
C ALA A 47 -11.02 6.39 -3.86
N ARG A 48 -12.21 6.91 -4.16
CA ARG A 48 -12.60 8.25 -3.69
C ARG A 48 -12.66 8.33 -2.17
N LYS A 49 -13.15 7.29 -1.53
CA LYS A 49 -13.15 7.19 -0.07
C LYS A 49 -11.73 7.15 0.49
N LEU A 50 -10.84 6.39 -0.13
CA LEU A 50 -9.43 6.32 0.28
C LEU A 50 -8.71 7.66 0.06
N TYR A 51 -9.03 8.35 -1.02
CA TYR A 51 -8.42 9.65 -1.33
C TYR A 51 -8.65 10.68 -0.21
N ASP A 52 -9.81 10.64 0.42
CA ASP A 52 -10.18 11.55 1.50
C ASP A 52 -9.75 11.07 2.89
N ALA A 53 -9.10 9.94 2.98
CA ALA A 53 -8.69 9.38 4.28
C ALA A 53 -7.62 10.22 4.97
N ASP A 54 -7.66 10.24 6.29
CA ASP A 54 -6.64 10.91 7.11
C ASP A 54 -5.30 10.19 7.04
N LEU A 55 -5.31 8.87 6.85
CA LEU A 55 -4.12 8.04 6.81
C LEU A 55 -4.38 6.84 5.91
N LEU A 56 -3.43 6.58 5.02
CA LEU A 56 -3.39 5.35 4.24
C LEU A 56 -2.15 4.54 4.62
N ILE A 57 -2.35 3.26 4.86
CA ILE A 57 -1.28 2.31 5.15
C ILE A 57 -1.35 1.20 4.12
N GLY A 58 -0.21 0.79 3.61
CA GLY A 58 -0.14 -0.35 2.71
C GLY A 58 1.28 -0.81 2.48
N HIS A 59 1.43 -1.96 1.85
CA HIS A 59 2.73 -2.54 1.55
C HIS A 59 3.15 -2.19 0.14
N ASN A 60 4.30 -1.55 -0.01
CA ASN A 60 4.83 -1.09 -1.30
C ASN A 60 3.92 -0.08 -2.02
N ILE A 61 3.18 0.72 -1.27
CA ILE A 61 2.20 1.63 -1.86
C ILE A 61 2.84 2.80 -2.61
N PHE A 62 3.99 3.31 -2.16
CA PHE A 62 4.65 4.42 -2.82
C PHE A 62 5.23 4.04 -4.18
N SER A 63 5.68 2.80 -4.33
CA SER A 63 6.25 2.31 -5.58
C SER A 63 5.21 1.73 -6.52
N PHE A 64 4.09 1.24 -6.03
CA PHE A 64 3.12 0.56 -6.88
C PHE A 64 1.69 1.08 -6.73
N ASP A 65 1.06 0.92 -5.56
CA ASP A 65 -0.38 1.15 -5.40
C ASP A 65 -0.80 2.59 -5.72
N LEU A 66 -0.09 3.57 -5.18
CA LEU A 66 -0.42 4.97 -5.41
C LEU A 66 -0.14 5.40 -6.85
N PRO A 67 1.01 5.06 -7.46
CA PRO A 67 1.22 5.31 -8.89
C PRO A 67 0.21 4.58 -9.78
N ALA A 68 -0.18 3.37 -9.42
CA ALA A 68 -1.18 2.61 -10.16
C ALA A 68 -2.56 3.27 -10.10
N LEU A 69 -2.94 3.81 -8.95
CA LEU A 69 -4.17 4.59 -8.82
C LEU A 69 -4.13 5.85 -9.69
N GLN A 70 -2.99 6.53 -9.75
CA GLN A 70 -2.84 7.69 -10.63
C GLN A 70 -2.97 7.30 -12.11
N LYS A 71 -2.36 6.20 -12.53
CA LYS A 71 -2.41 5.76 -13.93
C LYS A 71 -3.79 5.27 -14.34
N THR A 72 -4.49 4.60 -13.44
CA THR A 72 -5.84 4.06 -13.73
C THR A 72 -6.93 5.10 -13.53
N LEU A 73 -6.79 5.94 -12.52
CA LEU A 73 -7.73 6.99 -12.18
C LEU A 73 -7.02 8.33 -12.34
N GLY A 74 -7.21 8.99 -13.43
CA GLY A 74 -6.47 10.22 -13.77
C GLY A 74 -6.62 11.37 -12.78
N TRP A 75 -7.64 11.34 -11.93
CA TRP A 75 -7.86 12.35 -10.90
C TRP A 75 -7.05 12.09 -9.61
N TRP A 76 -6.46 10.91 -9.44
CA TRP A 76 -5.70 10.56 -8.23
C TRP A 76 -4.32 11.23 -8.26
N ASP A 77 -4.05 12.06 -7.28
CA ASP A 77 -2.76 12.75 -7.14
C ASP A 77 -2.13 12.62 -5.75
N ARG A 78 -2.69 11.76 -4.90
CA ARG A 78 -2.16 11.50 -3.56
C ARG A 78 -1.02 10.48 -3.65
N LEU A 79 0.19 10.96 -3.90
CA LEU A 79 1.36 10.11 -4.16
C LEU A 79 2.42 10.18 -3.06
N GLU A 80 2.53 11.32 -2.39
CA GLU A 80 3.59 11.58 -1.41
C GLU A 80 3.06 12.29 -0.17
N ASP A 81 1.85 11.96 0.25
CA ASP A 81 1.28 12.53 1.47
C ASP A 81 2.10 12.07 2.68
N PRO A 82 2.63 12.99 3.51
CA PRO A 82 3.49 12.62 4.64
C PRO A 82 2.75 11.82 5.72
N ARG A 83 1.43 11.80 5.71
CA ARG A 83 0.65 10.98 6.64
C ARG A 83 0.65 9.51 6.26
N ASP A 84 0.85 9.20 4.97
CA ASP A 84 0.74 7.84 4.47
C ASP A 84 1.96 7.00 4.83
N VAL A 85 1.72 5.72 5.10
CA VAL A 85 2.74 4.80 5.59
C VAL A 85 2.88 3.62 4.63
N ASP A 86 4.09 3.43 4.13
CA ASP A 86 4.45 2.25 3.34
C ASP A 86 5.19 1.26 4.26
N THR A 87 4.53 0.14 4.55
CA THR A 87 5.09 -0.86 5.46
C THR A 87 6.33 -1.54 4.88
N MET A 88 6.47 -1.59 3.56
CA MET A 88 7.67 -2.13 2.94
C MET A 88 8.90 -1.30 3.26
N ILE A 89 8.79 0.03 3.19
CA ILE A 89 9.89 0.94 3.53
C ILE A 89 10.22 0.82 5.02
N ASN A 90 9.21 0.88 5.88
CA ASN A 90 9.40 0.75 7.32
C ASN A 90 9.97 -0.62 7.70
N THR A 91 9.47 -1.67 7.08
CA THR A 91 9.97 -3.04 7.28
C THR A 91 11.43 -3.16 6.86
N SER A 92 11.81 -2.55 5.73
CA SER A 92 13.20 -2.56 5.27
C SER A 92 14.15 -1.88 6.24
N VAL A 93 13.75 -0.74 6.82
CA VAL A 93 14.54 -0.04 7.84
C VAL A 93 14.68 -0.89 9.09
N ILE A 94 13.58 -1.43 9.59
CA ILE A 94 13.57 -2.29 10.78
C ILE A 94 14.40 -3.55 10.53
N TRP A 95 14.25 -4.17 9.36
CA TRP A 95 14.97 -5.38 8.98
C TRP A 95 16.48 -5.14 8.91
N SER A 96 16.91 -4.02 8.33
CA SER A 96 18.33 -3.66 8.29
C SER A 96 18.91 -3.48 9.69
N HIS A 97 18.14 -2.86 10.59
CA HIS A 97 18.55 -2.68 11.98
C HIS A 97 18.63 -4.01 12.72
N LEU A 98 17.66 -4.89 12.53
CA LEU A 98 17.66 -6.23 13.11
C LEU A 98 18.81 -7.08 12.60
N LYS A 99 19.17 -6.96 11.32
CA LYS A 99 20.33 -7.66 10.76
C LYS A 99 21.63 -7.30 11.45
N GLU A 100 21.84 -6.02 11.76
CA GLU A 100 23.04 -5.61 12.52
C GLU A 100 23.07 -6.26 13.90
N GLN A 101 21.94 -6.34 14.58
CA GLN A 101 21.84 -6.99 15.88
C GLN A 101 22.05 -8.51 15.78
N ASP A 102 21.51 -9.14 14.74
CA ASP A 102 21.67 -10.56 14.48
C ASP A 102 23.12 -10.93 14.18
N PHE A 103 23.84 -10.12 13.43
CA PHE A 103 25.27 -10.33 13.20
C PHE A 103 26.07 -10.30 14.50
N LYS A 104 25.75 -9.40 15.40
CA LYS A 104 26.39 -9.36 16.72
C LYS A 104 26.03 -10.59 17.55
N ALA A 105 24.79 -11.06 17.46
CA ALA A 105 24.33 -12.26 18.13
C ALA A 105 24.98 -13.52 17.56
N ILE A 106 25.18 -13.60 16.24
CA ILE A 106 25.83 -14.72 15.57
C ILE A 106 27.30 -14.83 15.97
N GLU A 107 28.01 -13.72 16.10
CA GLU A 107 29.38 -13.71 16.61
C GLU A 107 29.50 -14.29 18.01
N GLY A 108 28.45 -14.11 18.83
CA GLY A 108 28.40 -14.64 20.20
C GLY A 108 27.67 -15.96 20.35
N ASN A 109 26.93 -16.42 19.34
CA ASN A 109 26.06 -17.61 19.40
C ASN A 109 25.96 -18.29 18.04
N PRO A 110 26.85 -19.25 17.74
CA PRO A 110 26.90 -19.92 16.44
C PRO A 110 25.70 -20.82 16.13
N GLU A 111 24.78 -21.03 17.06
CA GLU A 111 23.55 -21.79 16.82
C GLU A 111 22.49 -20.97 16.07
N TYR A 112 22.73 -19.70 15.92
CA TYR A 112 21.82 -18.81 15.24
C TYR A 112 22.06 -18.87 13.73
#